data_467d00ab222faea29f7012c366f7ecdf
#
_entry.id   467d00ab222faea29f7012c366f7ecdf
#
_cell.length_a   1.000
_cell.length_b   1.000
_cell.length_c   1.000
_cell.angle_alpha   90.00
_cell.angle_beta   90.00
_cell.angle_gamma   90.00
#
_symmetry.space_group_name_H-M   'P 1'
#
loop_
_entity.id
_entity.type
_entity.pdbx_description
1 polymer ?
#
loop_
_entity_poly.entity_id
_entity_poly.type
_entity_poly.pdbx_seq_one_letter_code
_entity_poly.pdbx_strand_id
1 'polypeptide(L)'
;PRVRRQRQMCIRDSINATKLTGKKLGECKAVINGSGAAGIAIAKLLMTLGLRDVILCDRTGAIYEGRDNLNPSKQAIAQVTNREMTKGTLAQAVKGADIFIGVSAPGVLTQDMIKTMNTDPVVLAMANPTPEIMPDEAKAAGAKIVGTGRSDFPNQINNVVAFPGIFRGALDVRASQITENMKIAAAYAIASLVDDDKLSVDYILPYAFDERIKDTVAKAVADAAIKDGVARV
;
A
#
# COMPACT_ATOMS: atom_id res chain seq x y z
N PRO A 1 15.22 8.36 3.45
CA PRO A 1 14.03 9.15 3.75
C PRO A 1 12.88 8.98 2.77
N ARG A 2 13.10 8.85 1.42
CA ARG A 2 12.00 8.62 0.46
C ARG A 2 11.23 7.31 0.71
N VAL A 3 11.91 6.27 1.15
CA VAL A 3 11.37 4.91 1.34
C VAL A 3 10.37 4.82 2.52
N ARG A 4 10.53 5.61 3.58
CA ARG A 4 9.60 5.61 4.72
C ARG A 4 8.23 6.20 4.37
N ARG A 5 8.13 6.92 3.26
CA ARG A 5 6.97 7.72 2.87
C ARG A 5 5.86 6.94 2.14
N GLN A 6 6.20 5.92 1.36
CA GLN A 6 5.24 5.14 0.56
C GLN A 6 4.39 4.16 1.37
N ARG A 7 4.78 3.87 2.62
CA ARG A 7 4.20 2.83 3.48
C ARG A 7 2.73 3.05 3.85
N GLN A 8 2.37 4.29 4.16
CA GLN A 8 1.06 4.64 4.71
C GLN A 8 -0.02 4.77 3.63
N MET A 9 0.39 5.08 2.41
CA MET A 9 -0.51 5.32 1.30
C MET A 9 -1.13 4.04 0.77
N CYS A 10 -0.34 2.98 0.58
CA CYS A 10 -0.86 1.71 0.06
C CYS A 10 -1.90 1.07 0.97
N ILE A 11 -1.82 1.34 2.29
CA ILE A 11 -2.78 0.83 3.27
C ILE A 11 -4.13 1.48 3.08
N ARG A 12 -4.14 2.81 3.11
CA ARG A 12 -5.32 3.62 2.88
C ARG A 12 -6.00 3.24 1.56
N ASP A 13 -5.19 3.13 0.50
CA ASP A 13 -5.65 2.82 -0.85
C ASP A 13 -6.26 1.42 -0.90
N SER A 14 -5.64 0.45 -0.23
CA SER A 14 -6.17 -0.91 -0.11
C SER A 14 -7.48 -0.96 0.68
N ILE A 15 -7.65 -0.16 1.74
CA ILE A 15 -8.89 -0.12 2.54
C ILE A 15 -10.08 0.34 1.68
N ASN A 16 -9.97 1.48 1.00
CA ASN A 16 -11.05 2.00 0.18
C ASN A 16 -11.26 1.18 -1.10
N ALA A 17 -10.19 0.66 -1.69
CA ALA A 17 -10.29 -0.24 -2.84
C ALA A 17 -11.03 -1.55 -2.50
N THR A 18 -10.76 -2.15 -1.34
CA THR A 18 -11.46 -3.37 -0.91
C THR A 18 -12.95 -3.13 -0.63
N LYS A 19 -13.34 -1.96 -0.12
CA LYS A 19 -14.75 -1.57 0.00
C LYS A 19 -15.46 -1.60 -1.37
N LEU A 20 -14.85 -0.99 -2.40
CA LEU A 20 -15.44 -0.92 -3.75
C LEU A 20 -15.50 -2.28 -4.45
N THR A 21 -14.54 -3.15 -4.22
CA THR A 21 -14.54 -4.50 -4.80
C THR A 21 -15.37 -5.50 -4.01
N GLY A 22 -15.94 -5.09 -2.86
CA GLY A 22 -16.69 -5.96 -1.97
C GLY A 22 -15.86 -7.06 -1.31
N LYS A 23 -14.53 -6.97 -1.39
CA LYS A 23 -13.61 -7.96 -0.81
C LYS A 23 -13.23 -7.57 0.61
N LYS A 24 -13.03 -8.56 1.47
CA LYS A 24 -12.45 -8.34 2.80
C LYS A 24 -10.94 -8.40 2.70
N LEU A 25 -10.23 -7.41 3.22
CA LEU A 25 -8.77 -7.33 3.15
C LEU A 25 -8.09 -8.62 3.64
N GLY A 26 -8.60 -9.24 4.70
CA GLY A 26 -8.04 -10.49 5.25
C GLY A 26 -8.20 -11.73 4.36
N GLU A 27 -9.04 -11.66 3.33
CA GLU A 27 -9.30 -12.74 2.37
C GLU A 27 -8.57 -12.48 1.04
N CYS A 28 -7.99 -11.27 0.86
CA CYS A 28 -7.27 -10.91 -0.35
C CYS A 28 -5.87 -11.51 -0.41
N LYS A 29 -5.41 -11.79 -1.62
CA LYS A 29 -4.02 -12.08 -1.96
C LYS A 29 -3.37 -10.83 -2.54
N ALA A 30 -2.27 -10.39 -1.94
CA ALA A 30 -1.52 -9.24 -2.44
C ALA A 30 -0.12 -9.63 -2.91
N VAL A 31 0.28 -9.06 -4.05
CA VAL A 31 1.65 -9.17 -4.57
C VAL A 31 2.32 -7.82 -4.53
N ILE A 32 3.47 -7.75 -3.85
CA ILE A 32 4.27 -6.52 -3.71
C ILE A 32 5.55 -6.70 -4.53
N ASN A 33 5.64 -6.00 -5.65
CA ASN A 33 6.85 -6.01 -6.48
C ASN A 33 7.81 -4.91 -6.05
N GLY A 34 8.98 -5.32 -5.56
CA GLY A 34 9.95 -4.46 -4.92
C GLY A 34 10.14 -4.80 -3.44
N SER A 35 11.02 -5.75 -3.14
CA SER A 35 11.31 -6.26 -1.80
C SER A 35 12.43 -5.50 -1.08
N GLY A 36 12.56 -4.22 -1.37
CA GLY A 36 13.40 -3.29 -0.60
C GLY A 36 12.71 -2.84 0.69
N ALA A 37 13.30 -1.86 1.37
CA ALA A 37 12.75 -1.33 2.63
C ALA A 37 11.30 -0.82 2.50
N ALA A 38 10.89 -0.31 1.33
CA ALA A 38 9.51 0.12 1.08
C ALA A 38 8.55 -1.06 1.05
N GLY A 39 8.81 -2.05 0.18
CA GLY A 39 7.92 -3.20 0.02
C GLY A 39 7.79 -4.03 1.29
N ILE A 40 8.91 -4.30 1.99
CA ILE A 40 8.89 -5.01 3.27
C ILE A 40 8.02 -4.29 4.30
N ALA A 41 8.10 -2.98 4.34
CA ALA A 41 7.34 -2.23 5.31
C ALA A 41 5.85 -2.10 4.96
N ILE A 42 5.51 -2.01 3.66
CA ILE A 42 4.13 -2.09 3.19
C ILE A 42 3.55 -3.47 3.57
N ALA A 43 4.28 -4.56 3.29
CA ALA A 43 3.87 -5.90 3.64
C ALA A 43 3.54 -6.04 5.13
N LYS A 44 4.48 -5.66 6.01
CA LYS A 44 4.30 -5.72 7.46
C LYS A 44 3.05 -4.96 7.91
N LEU A 45 2.84 -3.77 7.36
CA LEU A 45 1.74 -2.92 7.78
C LEU A 45 0.39 -3.43 7.27
N LEU A 46 0.32 -3.96 6.03
CA LEU A 46 -0.88 -4.63 5.52
C LEU A 46 -1.22 -5.90 6.32
N MET A 47 -0.21 -6.66 6.73
CA MET A 47 -0.39 -7.83 7.60
C MET A 47 -0.93 -7.44 8.98
N THR A 48 -0.49 -6.32 9.55
CA THR A 48 -1.04 -5.78 10.81
C THR A 48 -2.53 -5.41 10.66
N LEU A 49 -2.97 -5.04 9.46
CA LEU A 49 -4.38 -4.78 9.14
C LEU A 49 -5.18 -6.04 8.82
N GLY A 50 -4.57 -7.21 8.92
CA GLY A 50 -5.23 -8.49 8.74
C GLY A 50 -5.07 -9.14 7.38
N LEU A 51 -4.33 -8.54 6.44
CA LEU A 51 -4.00 -9.19 5.17
C LEU A 51 -3.13 -10.43 5.43
N ARG A 52 -3.60 -11.60 5.03
CA ARG A 52 -2.97 -12.87 5.39
C ARG A 52 -2.08 -13.44 4.29
N ASP A 53 -2.44 -13.23 3.03
CA ASP A 53 -1.69 -13.74 1.88
C ASP A 53 -0.95 -12.60 1.18
N VAL A 54 0.36 -12.52 1.43
CA VAL A 54 1.25 -11.51 0.86
C VAL A 54 2.43 -12.22 0.22
N ILE A 55 2.70 -11.92 -1.05
CA ILE A 55 3.90 -12.37 -1.76
C ILE A 55 4.75 -11.15 -2.12
N LEU A 56 5.99 -11.10 -1.67
CA LEU A 56 6.94 -10.11 -2.15
C LEU A 56 7.73 -10.68 -3.34
N CYS A 57 7.99 -9.82 -4.32
CA CYS A 57 8.84 -10.15 -5.46
C CYS A 57 10.05 -9.21 -5.55
N ASP A 58 11.15 -9.72 -6.05
CA ASP A 58 12.29 -8.95 -6.50
C ASP A 58 12.63 -9.27 -7.97
N ARG A 59 13.80 -8.83 -8.45
CA ARG A 59 14.20 -9.05 -9.85
C ARG A 59 14.25 -10.52 -10.27
N THR A 60 14.44 -11.42 -9.33
CA THR A 60 14.51 -12.87 -9.60
C THR A 60 13.21 -13.61 -9.32
N GLY A 61 12.17 -12.88 -8.89
CA GLY A 61 10.82 -13.41 -8.68
C GLY A 61 10.37 -13.44 -7.22
N ALA A 62 9.47 -14.36 -6.91
CA ALA A 62 8.84 -14.46 -5.60
C ALA A 62 9.85 -14.77 -4.48
N ILE A 63 9.67 -14.11 -3.34
CA ILE A 63 10.41 -14.38 -2.11
C ILE A 63 9.64 -15.42 -1.31
N TYR A 64 10.34 -16.48 -0.89
CA TYR A 64 9.80 -17.56 -0.08
C TYR A 64 10.87 -18.06 0.90
N GLU A 65 10.46 -18.73 1.94
CA GLU A 65 11.35 -19.30 2.93
C GLU A 65 12.26 -20.37 2.31
N GLY A 66 13.56 -20.30 2.60
CA GLY A 66 14.56 -21.20 2.03
C GLY A 66 15.01 -20.86 0.60
N ARG A 67 14.61 -19.72 0.03
CA ARG A 67 15.16 -19.22 -1.23
C ARG A 67 16.60 -18.77 -1.05
N ASP A 68 17.48 -19.19 -1.96
CA ASP A 68 18.89 -18.81 -1.96
C ASP A 68 19.12 -17.32 -2.18
N ASN A 69 20.28 -16.83 -1.71
CA ASN A 69 20.76 -15.46 -1.94
C ASN A 69 19.83 -14.34 -1.42
N LEU A 70 19.05 -14.61 -0.38
CA LEU A 70 18.29 -13.59 0.32
C LEU A 70 19.17 -12.87 1.36
N ASN A 71 19.10 -11.53 1.38
CA ASN A 71 19.69 -10.76 2.48
C ASN A 71 18.86 -10.96 3.78
N PRO A 72 19.41 -10.59 4.97
CA PRO A 72 18.74 -10.82 6.25
C PRO A 72 17.31 -10.27 6.34
N SER A 73 17.05 -9.10 5.76
CA SER A 73 15.71 -8.49 5.76
C SER A 73 14.72 -9.28 4.91
N LYS A 74 15.17 -9.83 3.79
CA LYS A 74 14.34 -10.69 2.92
C LYS A 74 14.13 -12.07 3.54
N GLN A 75 15.13 -12.62 4.22
CA GLN A 75 14.98 -13.86 4.97
C GLN A 75 13.93 -13.72 6.07
N ALA A 76 14.01 -12.65 6.85
CA ALA A 76 13.05 -12.39 7.92
C ALA A 76 11.61 -12.21 7.40
N ILE A 77 11.41 -11.51 6.27
CA ILE A 77 10.06 -11.34 5.73
C ILE A 77 9.54 -12.61 5.05
N ALA A 78 10.40 -13.44 4.48
CA ALA A 78 10.03 -14.71 3.88
C ALA A 78 9.39 -15.69 4.88
N GLN A 79 9.81 -15.64 6.15
CA GLN A 79 9.25 -16.49 7.22
C GLN A 79 7.79 -16.19 7.56
N VAL A 80 7.31 -15.00 7.25
CA VAL A 80 5.95 -14.54 7.63
C VAL A 80 5.05 -14.22 6.44
N THR A 81 5.56 -14.33 5.21
CA THR A 81 4.84 -14.09 3.96
C THR A 81 4.90 -15.31 3.05
N ASN A 82 4.12 -15.29 1.95
CA ASN A 82 4.12 -16.35 0.94
C ASN A 82 3.95 -17.76 1.55
N ARG A 83 2.93 -17.92 2.36
CA ARG A 83 2.68 -19.17 3.13
C ARG A 83 2.43 -20.39 2.23
N GLU A 84 1.93 -20.18 1.02
CA GLU A 84 1.72 -21.24 0.02
C GLU A 84 3.01 -21.59 -0.75
N MET A 85 4.13 -20.99 -0.38
CA MET A 85 5.43 -21.25 -1.01
C MET A 85 5.41 -21.06 -2.54
N THR A 86 4.66 -20.08 -3.03
CA THR A 86 4.66 -19.71 -4.44
C THR A 86 6.08 -19.37 -4.89
N LYS A 87 6.56 -20.04 -5.92
CA LYS A 87 7.89 -19.86 -6.51
C LYS A 87 7.78 -19.31 -7.91
N GLY A 88 8.91 -18.85 -8.46
CA GLY A 88 9.01 -18.41 -9.84
C GLY A 88 8.93 -16.89 -10.04
N THR A 89 8.55 -16.47 -11.23
CA THR A 89 8.58 -15.08 -11.69
C THR A 89 7.42 -14.24 -11.13
N LEU A 90 7.47 -12.92 -11.37
CA LEU A 90 6.36 -12.02 -11.06
C LEU A 90 5.04 -12.48 -11.70
N ALA A 91 5.08 -12.94 -12.96
CA ALA A 91 3.90 -13.42 -13.67
C ALA A 91 3.23 -14.63 -12.97
N GLN A 92 4.03 -15.50 -12.34
CA GLN A 92 3.49 -16.61 -11.56
C GLN A 92 2.94 -16.16 -10.21
N ALA A 93 3.58 -15.18 -9.58
CA ALA A 93 3.14 -14.65 -8.30
C ALA A 93 1.80 -13.90 -8.38
N VAL A 94 1.58 -13.09 -9.44
CA VAL A 94 0.36 -12.30 -9.61
C VAL A 94 -0.87 -13.12 -10.01
N LYS A 95 -0.68 -14.35 -10.44
CA LYS A 95 -1.80 -15.23 -10.81
C LYS A 95 -2.75 -15.42 -9.63
N GLY A 96 -4.03 -15.08 -9.82
CA GLY A 96 -5.04 -15.11 -8.77
C GLY A 96 -4.84 -14.09 -7.63
N ALA A 97 -4.02 -13.05 -7.82
CA ALA A 97 -3.89 -11.98 -6.86
C ALA A 97 -5.04 -10.97 -6.98
N ASP A 98 -5.47 -10.42 -5.86
CA ASP A 98 -6.48 -9.37 -5.78
C ASP A 98 -5.87 -7.98 -5.84
N ILE A 99 -4.66 -7.83 -5.29
CA ILE A 99 -3.98 -6.55 -5.15
C ILE A 99 -2.55 -6.69 -5.67
N PHE A 100 -2.16 -5.81 -6.58
CA PHE A 100 -0.77 -5.59 -6.96
C PHE A 100 -0.28 -4.25 -6.42
N ILE A 101 0.90 -4.24 -5.81
CA ILE A 101 1.56 -3.03 -5.31
C ILE A 101 2.97 -2.98 -5.89
N GLY A 102 3.21 -2.01 -6.78
CA GLY A 102 4.51 -1.78 -7.39
C GLY A 102 5.31 -0.70 -6.65
N VAL A 103 6.52 -1.05 -6.22
CA VAL A 103 7.52 -0.14 -5.65
C VAL A 103 8.91 -0.47 -6.21
N SER A 104 8.98 -0.69 -7.50
CA SER A 104 10.12 -1.30 -8.17
C SER A 104 10.62 -0.49 -9.37
N ALA A 105 10.37 -0.96 -10.57
CA ALA A 105 10.86 -0.40 -11.81
C ALA A 105 9.74 -0.22 -12.85
N PRO A 106 9.90 0.70 -13.80
CA PRO A 106 8.94 0.93 -14.86
C PRO A 106 8.66 -0.32 -15.71
N GLY A 107 7.41 -0.48 -16.15
CA GLY A 107 7.03 -1.43 -17.20
C GLY A 107 7.15 -2.91 -16.83
N VAL A 108 7.30 -3.27 -15.56
CA VAL A 108 7.47 -4.66 -15.12
C VAL A 108 6.17 -5.43 -14.99
N LEU A 109 5.03 -4.76 -14.88
CA LEU A 109 3.71 -5.37 -14.89
C LEU A 109 3.11 -5.27 -16.28
N THR A 110 2.73 -6.39 -16.87
CA THR A 110 2.14 -6.43 -18.21
C THR A 110 0.62 -6.59 -18.18
N GLN A 111 -0.05 -6.24 -19.27
CA GLN A 111 -1.50 -6.48 -19.39
C GLN A 111 -1.86 -7.95 -19.21
N ASP A 112 -1.05 -8.87 -19.77
CA ASP A 112 -1.31 -10.30 -19.64
C ASP A 112 -1.17 -10.80 -18.20
N MET A 113 -0.27 -10.22 -17.42
CA MET A 113 -0.21 -10.51 -15.98
C MET A 113 -1.50 -10.08 -15.27
N ILE A 114 -2.04 -8.88 -15.56
CA ILE A 114 -3.29 -8.40 -14.97
C ILE A 114 -4.46 -9.31 -15.30
N LYS A 115 -4.56 -9.79 -16.54
CA LYS A 115 -5.60 -10.74 -16.98
C LYS A 115 -5.60 -12.06 -16.20
N THR A 116 -4.47 -12.42 -15.57
CA THR A 116 -4.36 -13.63 -14.72
C THR A 116 -4.69 -13.37 -13.26
N MET A 117 -4.86 -12.12 -12.86
CA MET A 117 -5.28 -11.73 -11.51
C MET A 117 -6.73 -12.15 -11.26
N ASN A 118 -7.16 -12.01 -10.01
CA ASN A 118 -8.54 -12.29 -9.61
C ASN A 118 -9.52 -11.27 -10.21
N THR A 119 -10.81 -11.56 -10.12
CA THR A 119 -11.87 -10.61 -10.54
C THR A 119 -11.71 -9.28 -9.81
N ASP A 120 -11.96 -8.17 -10.52
CA ASP A 120 -11.85 -6.80 -10.00
C ASP A 120 -10.53 -6.49 -9.31
N PRO A 121 -9.37 -6.69 -9.98
CA PRO A 121 -8.08 -6.48 -9.35
C PRO A 121 -7.77 -5.00 -9.10
N VAL A 122 -7.03 -4.76 -8.01
CA VAL A 122 -6.51 -3.45 -7.63
C VAL A 122 -5.03 -3.37 -8.01
N VAL A 123 -4.65 -2.34 -8.77
CA VAL A 123 -3.28 -2.11 -9.22
C VAL A 123 -2.77 -0.77 -8.71
N LEU A 124 -1.80 -0.80 -7.79
CA LEU A 124 -1.14 0.39 -7.24
C LEU A 124 0.30 0.43 -7.75
N ALA A 125 0.52 1.15 -8.87
CA ALA A 125 1.80 1.21 -9.58
C ALA A 125 2.53 2.51 -9.25
N MET A 126 3.53 2.46 -8.37
CA MET A 126 4.14 3.64 -7.75
C MET A 126 5.58 3.91 -8.16
N ALA A 127 6.13 3.21 -9.13
CA ALA A 127 7.44 3.56 -9.71
C ALA A 127 7.37 4.96 -10.34
N ASN A 128 8.42 5.74 -10.19
CA ASN A 128 8.47 7.13 -10.60
C ASN A 128 9.78 7.42 -11.36
N PRO A 129 9.76 8.10 -12.53
CA PRO A 129 8.63 8.84 -13.11
C PRO A 129 7.62 7.99 -13.88
N THR A 130 8.01 6.82 -14.36
CA THR A 130 7.13 5.90 -15.11
C THR A 130 6.70 4.75 -14.18
N PRO A 131 5.40 4.45 -14.08
CA PRO A 131 4.90 3.38 -13.22
C PRO A 131 5.23 1.99 -13.77
N GLU A 132 4.99 0.95 -12.96
CA GLU A 132 5.14 -0.46 -13.36
C GLU A 132 4.27 -0.85 -14.55
N ILE A 133 3.13 -0.19 -14.71
CA ILE A 133 2.24 -0.21 -15.88
C ILE A 133 1.51 1.12 -15.97
N MET A 134 1.22 1.59 -17.16
CA MET A 134 0.42 2.81 -17.35
C MET A 134 -1.03 2.57 -16.96
N PRO A 135 -1.70 3.56 -16.31
CA PRO A 135 -3.07 3.38 -15.84
C PRO A 135 -4.06 2.95 -16.91
N ASP A 136 -3.97 3.52 -18.10
CA ASP A 136 -4.86 3.18 -19.22
C ASP A 136 -4.65 1.72 -19.68
N GLU A 137 -3.40 1.25 -19.71
CA GLU A 137 -3.07 -0.13 -20.05
C GLU A 137 -3.59 -1.10 -18.97
N ALA A 138 -3.45 -0.73 -17.70
CA ALA A 138 -3.96 -1.53 -16.59
C ALA A 138 -5.48 -1.65 -16.63
N LYS A 139 -6.20 -0.55 -16.86
CA LYS A 139 -7.66 -0.54 -17.03
C LYS A 139 -8.10 -1.36 -18.25
N ALA A 140 -7.42 -1.22 -19.38
CA ALA A 140 -7.69 -1.99 -20.59
C ALA A 140 -7.48 -3.51 -20.37
N ALA A 141 -6.59 -3.90 -19.47
CA ALA A 141 -6.36 -5.29 -19.11
C ALA A 141 -7.37 -5.84 -18.07
N GLY A 142 -8.28 -5.00 -17.56
CA GLY A 142 -9.33 -5.41 -16.61
C GLY A 142 -9.08 -5.01 -15.17
N ALA A 143 -8.07 -4.17 -14.87
CA ALA A 143 -7.90 -3.64 -13.54
C ALA A 143 -9.11 -2.76 -13.16
N LYS A 144 -9.77 -3.07 -12.04
CA LYS A 144 -10.94 -2.33 -11.55
C LYS A 144 -10.56 -0.98 -10.98
N ILE A 145 -9.50 -0.97 -10.19
CA ILE A 145 -8.99 0.23 -9.53
C ILE A 145 -7.51 0.35 -9.86
N VAL A 146 -7.12 1.52 -10.33
CA VAL A 146 -5.72 1.84 -10.62
C VAL A 146 -5.32 3.09 -9.87
N GLY A 147 -4.22 3.01 -9.12
CA GLY A 147 -3.59 4.13 -8.46
C GLY A 147 -2.12 4.25 -8.87
N THR A 148 -1.63 5.48 -9.00
CA THR A 148 -0.24 5.77 -9.40
C THR A 148 0.32 6.99 -8.67
N GLY A 149 1.63 7.13 -8.63
CA GLY A 149 2.29 8.34 -8.12
C GLY A 149 2.16 9.57 -9.00
N ARG A 150 1.63 9.44 -10.21
CA ARG A 150 1.48 10.54 -11.19
C ARG A 150 0.26 11.40 -10.85
N SER A 151 0.40 12.71 -11.06
CA SER A 151 -0.66 13.70 -10.80
C SER A 151 -1.62 13.90 -11.96
N ASP A 152 -1.30 13.37 -13.12
CA ASP A 152 -2.10 13.48 -14.34
C ASP A 152 -3.11 12.32 -14.50
N PHE A 153 -3.20 11.44 -13.49
CA PHE A 153 -4.17 10.34 -13.45
C PHE A 153 -5.00 10.38 -12.16
N PRO A 154 -6.21 9.79 -12.18
CA PRO A 154 -7.00 9.56 -10.97
C PRO A 154 -6.24 8.74 -9.91
N ASN A 155 -6.71 8.80 -8.66
CA ASN A 155 -6.11 8.09 -7.54
C ASN A 155 -4.61 8.35 -7.40
N GLN A 156 -4.23 9.63 -7.41
CA GLN A 156 -2.83 10.01 -7.20
C GLN A 156 -2.35 9.60 -5.81
N ILE A 157 -1.43 8.66 -5.76
CA ILE A 157 -0.79 8.20 -4.53
C ILE A 157 0.37 9.12 -4.19
N ASN A 158 0.13 10.11 -3.33
CA ASN A 158 1.11 11.13 -2.97
C ASN A 158 1.33 11.21 -1.46
N ASN A 159 2.59 11.26 -1.07
CA ASN A 159 3.03 11.39 0.33
C ASN A 159 2.55 12.68 1.01
N VAL A 160 2.28 13.73 0.25
CA VAL A 160 1.83 15.02 0.79
C VAL A 160 0.52 14.91 1.57
N VAL A 161 -0.30 13.91 1.25
CA VAL A 161 -1.57 13.65 1.92
C VAL A 161 -1.40 13.16 3.36
N ALA A 162 -0.31 12.50 3.70
CA ALA A 162 -0.15 11.89 5.03
C ALA A 162 0.81 12.67 5.95
N PHE A 163 1.93 13.15 5.39
CA PHE A 163 3.05 13.63 6.19
C PHE A 163 2.78 14.86 7.05
N PRO A 164 2.17 15.94 6.53
CA PRO A 164 1.93 17.13 7.33
C PRO A 164 1.10 16.83 8.58
N GLY A 165 0.05 16.02 8.44
CA GLY A 165 -0.81 15.63 9.55
C GLY A 165 -0.13 14.71 10.56
N ILE A 166 0.69 13.74 10.09
CA ILE A 166 1.41 12.83 11.00
C ILE A 166 2.41 13.58 11.86
N PHE A 167 3.22 14.47 11.26
CA PHE A 167 4.17 15.25 12.04
C PHE A 167 3.45 16.25 12.95
N ARG A 168 2.40 16.88 12.48
CA ARG A 168 1.61 17.82 13.29
C ARG A 168 1.06 17.10 14.53
N GLY A 169 0.36 15.98 14.37
CA GLY A 169 -0.21 15.22 15.49
C GLY A 169 0.85 14.70 16.46
N ALA A 170 1.99 14.23 15.96
CA ALA A 170 3.09 13.78 16.81
C ALA A 170 3.71 14.94 17.62
N LEU A 171 3.87 16.13 17.01
CA LEU A 171 4.42 17.30 17.66
C LEU A 171 3.45 17.92 18.67
N ASP A 172 2.16 17.95 18.38
CA ASP A 172 1.13 18.50 19.26
C ASP A 172 1.12 17.83 20.63
N VAL A 173 1.39 16.53 20.68
CA VAL A 173 1.48 15.75 21.91
C VAL A 173 2.92 15.45 22.33
N ARG A 174 3.91 16.07 21.71
CA ARG A 174 5.33 15.86 21.98
C ARG A 174 5.72 14.39 22.01
N ALA A 175 5.19 13.62 21.08
CA ALA A 175 5.44 12.17 21.05
C ALA A 175 6.94 11.85 20.95
N SER A 176 7.41 10.92 21.76
CA SER A 176 8.82 10.49 21.80
C SER A 176 9.25 9.73 20.55
N GLN A 177 8.29 9.14 19.83
CA GLN A 177 8.49 8.40 18.59
C GLN A 177 7.19 8.31 17.79
N ILE A 178 7.30 7.97 16.51
CA ILE A 178 6.13 7.66 15.65
C ILE A 178 5.97 6.14 15.61
N THR A 179 4.92 5.65 16.29
CA THR A 179 4.61 4.22 16.39
C THR A 179 3.93 3.68 15.13
N GLU A 180 3.80 2.35 15.02
CA GLU A 180 3.02 1.73 13.93
C GLU A 180 1.52 2.07 14.06
N ASN A 181 0.98 2.12 15.30
CA ASN A 181 -0.43 2.50 15.53
C ASN A 181 -0.74 3.92 15.08
N MET A 182 0.17 4.87 15.29
CA MET A 182 0.04 6.24 14.78
C MET A 182 -0.03 6.27 13.26
N LYS A 183 0.73 5.44 12.56
CA LYS A 183 0.71 5.32 11.10
C LYS A 183 -0.59 4.69 10.60
N ILE A 184 -1.07 3.67 11.29
CA ILE A 184 -2.35 3.02 10.99
C ILE A 184 -3.50 4.01 11.21
N ALA A 185 -3.50 4.74 12.31
CA ALA A 185 -4.48 5.78 12.60
C ALA A 185 -4.52 6.84 11.49
N ALA A 186 -3.36 7.30 11.03
CA ALA A 186 -3.26 8.22 9.89
C ALA A 186 -3.87 7.65 8.61
N ALA A 187 -3.62 6.38 8.30
CA ALA A 187 -4.17 5.73 7.12
C ALA A 187 -5.71 5.65 7.15
N TYR A 188 -6.28 5.25 8.29
CA TYR A 188 -7.73 5.23 8.48
C TYR A 188 -8.34 6.64 8.45
N ALA A 189 -7.70 7.62 9.06
CA ALA A 189 -8.15 9.00 9.05
C ALA A 189 -8.22 9.57 7.62
N ILE A 190 -7.23 9.27 6.78
CA ILE A 190 -7.25 9.70 5.38
C ILE A 190 -8.31 8.92 4.59
N ALA A 191 -8.46 7.61 4.81
CA ALA A 191 -9.47 6.80 4.14
C ALA A 191 -10.89 7.30 4.44
N SER A 192 -11.17 7.72 5.68
CA SER A 192 -12.47 8.23 6.11
C SER A 192 -12.85 9.59 5.54
N LEU A 193 -11.92 10.32 4.90
CA LEU A 193 -12.21 11.60 4.23
C LEU A 193 -12.90 11.43 2.88
N VAL A 194 -12.90 10.22 2.34
CA VAL A 194 -13.72 9.88 1.17
C VAL A 194 -15.03 9.31 1.66
N ASP A 195 -16.08 10.10 1.54
CA ASP A 195 -17.43 9.71 1.93
C ASP A 195 -17.88 8.50 1.08
N ASP A 196 -18.59 7.56 1.68
CA ASP A 196 -18.99 6.30 1.00
C ASP A 196 -19.85 6.54 -0.25
N ASP A 197 -20.63 7.63 -0.31
CA ASP A 197 -21.43 8.05 -1.47
C ASP A 197 -20.57 8.65 -2.63
N LYS A 198 -19.36 9.10 -2.34
CA LYS A 198 -18.40 9.63 -3.32
C LYS A 198 -17.35 8.62 -3.73
N LEU A 199 -17.23 7.52 -2.98
CA LEU A 199 -16.25 6.49 -3.25
C LEU A 199 -16.50 5.85 -4.61
N SER A 200 -15.50 5.92 -5.51
CA SER A 200 -15.61 5.39 -6.87
C SER A 200 -14.27 4.82 -7.34
N VAL A 201 -14.26 4.09 -8.45
CA VAL A 201 -13.03 3.50 -9.01
C VAL A 201 -11.94 4.53 -9.34
N ASP A 202 -12.34 5.77 -9.58
CA ASP A 202 -11.44 6.90 -9.88
C ASP A 202 -11.29 7.87 -8.70
N TYR A 203 -11.93 7.58 -7.55
CA TYR A 203 -11.84 8.41 -6.35
C TYR A 203 -11.84 7.55 -5.08
N ILE A 204 -10.72 6.87 -4.83
CA ILE A 204 -10.49 6.11 -3.58
C ILE A 204 -9.71 6.92 -2.53
N LEU A 205 -9.25 8.12 -2.88
CA LEU A 205 -8.36 8.97 -2.10
C LEU A 205 -8.85 10.42 -2.15
N PRO A 206 -8.75 11.18 -1.04
CA PRO A 206 -8.96 12.62 -1.10
C PRO A 206 -7.89 13.27 -1.98
N TYR A 207 -8.22 14.38 -2.62
CA TYR A 207 -7.27 15.18 -3.37
C TYR A 207 -6.12 15.66 -2.48
N ALA A 208 -4.92 15.79 -3.05
CA ALA A 208 -3.70 16.11 -2.30
C ALA A 208 -3.76 17.40 -1.48
N PHE A 209 -4.61 18.35 -1.88
CA PHE A 209 -4.81 19.66 -1.23
C PHE A 209 -6.16 19.80 -0.52
N ASP A 210 -6.82 18.69 -0.16
CA ASP A 210 -8.03 18.73 0.67
C ASP A 210 -7.66 19.25 2.07
N GLU A 211 -8.20 20.39 2.43
CA GLU A 211 -7.88 21.12 3.68
C GLU A 211 -8.22 20.30 4.94
N ARG A 212 -9.18 19.37 4.85
CA ARG A 212 -9.58 18.50 5.95
C ARG A 212 -8.48 17.52 6.37
N ILE A 213 -7.56 17.17 5.46
CA ILE A 213 -6.55 16.12 5.68
C ILE A 213 -5.69 16.43 6.90
N LYS A 214 -5.14 17.65 6.95
CA LYS A 214 -4.17 18.04 7.97
C LYS A 214 -4.71 17.83 9.38
N ASP A 215 -5.88 18.34 9.66
CA ASP A 215 -6.44 18.35 11.02
C ASP A 215 -7.01 16.98 11.40
N THR A 216 -7.66 16.27 10.45
CA THR A 216 -8.16 14.91 10.67
C THR A 216 -7.02 13.93 10.97
N VAL A 217 -5.95 13.99 10.20
CA VAL A 217 -4.78 13.12 10.39
C VAL A 217 -4.04 13.48 11.67
N ALA A 218 -3.84 14.78 11.94
CA ALA A 218 -3.15 15.22 13.16
C ALA A 218 -3.88 14.75 14.43
N LYS A 219 -5.20 14.90 14.47
CA LYS A 219 -6.02 14.43 15.59
C LYS A 219 -5.87 12.92 15.78
N ALA A 220 -6.05 12.12 14.73
CA ALA A 220 -5.97 10.66 14.82
C ALA A 220 -4.59 10.16 15.27
N VAL A 221 -3.53 10.83 14.82
CA VAL A 221 -2.15 10.52 15.21
C VAL A 221 -1.87 10.90 16.66
N ALA A 222 -2.36 12.05 17.13
CA ALA A 222 -2.24 12.48 18.50
C ALA A 222 -2.96 11.51 19.46
N ASP A 223 -4.20 11.16 19.14
CA ASP A 223 -5.00 10.19 19.92
C ASP A 223 -4.29 8.82 20.01
N ALA A 224 -3.70 8.35 18.91
CA ALA A 224 -2.93 7.12 18.88
C ALA A 224 -1.64 7.21 19.71
N ALA A 225 -0.93 8.34 19.66
CA ALA A 225 0.28 8.56 20.45
C ALA A 225 0.00 8.55 21.97
N ILE A 226 -1.13 9.14 22.39
CA ILE A 226 -1.59 9.10 23.78
C ILE A 226 -1.90 7.65 24.19
N LYS A 227 -2.65 6.93 23.36
CA LYS A 227 -3.02 5.52 23.62
C LYS A 227 -1.79 4.62 23.71
N ASP A 228 -0.77 4.86 22.91
CA ASP A 228 0.48 4.09 22.90
C ASP A 228 1.43 4.49 24.05
N GLY A 229 1.07 5.49 24.88
CA GLY A 229 1.90 5.95 26.00
C GLY A 229 3.19 6.65 25.57
N VAL A 230 3.26 7.18 24.33
CA VAL A 230 4.43 7.87 23.80
C VAL A 230 4.29 9.39 23.82
N ALA A 231 3.11 9.91 24.15
CA ALA A 231 2.85 11.34 24.35
C ALA A 231 3.53 11.84 25.63
N ARG A 232 3.90 13.17 25.64
CA ARG A 232 4.55 13.84 26.76
C ARG A 232 3.77 15.09 27.22
N VAL A 233 2.48 15.09 27.05
CA VAL A 233 1.53 16.13 27.46
C VAL A 233 0.62 15.60 28.53
#